data_ef7f2049df4de8ab89b2314fa79255aa
#
_entry.id   ef7f2049df4de8ab89b2314fa79255aa
#
_cell.length_a   1.000
_cell.length_b   1.000
_cell.length_c   1.000
_cell.angle_alpha   90.00
_cell.angle_beta   90.00
_cell.angle_gamma   90.00
#
_symmetry.space_group_name_H-M   'P 1'
#
loop_
_entity.id
_entity.type
_entity.pdbx_description
1 polymer ?
#
loop_
_entity_poly.entity_id
_entity_poly.type
_entity_poly.pdbx_seq_one_letter_code
_entity_poly.pdbx_strand_id
1 'polypeptide(L)'
;MKRLLPLAAILMLSSAGPAQAGLFDDAEARRQITDIRQDLEGRLETTSRGQLELANQNEQLRAETARLRGQIELLTNEVETLKQRQRDFYVDLDTRLRQMESGAPPAAAGASADPAAESAEYEAALNLLKDGKHREALTAFDAFLARYPTGNFSAGAHFWAGNAALQAKDINAATKHFETVLNKWPNENVAPDAMLGLANSQQSIGDAATSRRTLQALTERYPQSNAAQVAKQRLGKR
;
A
#
# COMPACT_ATOMS: atom_id res chain seq x y z
N MET A 1 0.72 -66.51 -100.49
CA MET A 1 1.40 -65.32 -101.02
C MET A 1 1.76 -64.42 -99.77
N LYS A 2 3.01 -64.43 -99.44
CA LYS A 2 3.85 -63.23 -99.37
C LYS A 2 3.33 -62.13 -98.44
N ARG A 3 3.92 -61.67 -97.40
CA ARG A 3 5.29 -61.28 -97.01
C ARG A 3 5.25 -60.51 -95.71
N LEU A 4 6.27 -60.70 -94.95
CA LEU A 4 7.13 -59.67 -94.26
C LEU A 4 6.55 -58.93 -93.07
N LEU A 5 6.86 -59.39 -92.01
CA LEU A 5 7.59 -58.82 -90.91
C LEU A 5 8.19 -57.42 -91.19
N PRO A 6 8.65 -56.63 -90.25
CA PRO A 6 9.18 -56.90 -88.89
C PRO A 6 9.50 -55.71 -87.97
N LEU A 7 10.26 -56.00 -86.99
CA LEU A 7 11.39 -55.16 -86.52
C LEU A 7 11.09 -53.75 -86.04
N ALA A 8 10.15 -53.60 -85.13
CA ALA A 8 10.02 -52.33 -84.41
C ALA A 8 9.81 -52.48 -82.85
N ALA A 9 10.10 -53.68 -82.38
CA ALA A 9 9.84 -53.98 -80.94
C ALA A 9 11.12 -54.07 -80.08
N ILE A 10 12.26 -53.54 -80.48
CA ILE A 10 13.54 -53.72 -79.77
C ILE A 10 14.21 -52.35 -79.43
N LEU A 11 13.54 -51.23 -79.46
CA LEU A 11 14.21 -49.97 -79.20
C LEU A 11 13.50 -49.10 -78.09
N MET A 12 12.81 -49.72 -77.20
CA MET A 12 12.21 -49.00 -76.02
C MET A 12 12.63 -49.58 -74.67
N LEU A 13 13.82 -50.16 -74.53
CA LEU A 13 14.29 -50.76 -73.30
C LEU A 13 15.65 -50.23 -72.83
N SER A 14 15.95 -48.94 -73.08
CA SER A 14 17.24 -48.39 -72.57
C SER A 14 17.16 -46.92 -72.18
N SER A 15 16.16 -46.56 -71.40
CA SER A 15 16.18 -45.29 -70.65
C SER A 15 15.68 -45.46 -69.27
N ALA A 16 16.09 -46.52 -68.58
CA ALA A 16 16.09 -46.52 -67.13
C ALA A 16 17.32 -45.79 -66.65
N GLY A 17 17.27 -44.45 -66.68
CA GLY A 17 18.25 -43.64 -66.00
C GLY A 17 18.16 -43.94 -64.53
N PRO A 18 19.27 -44.04 -63.78
CA PRO A 18 19.21 -44.25 -62.35
C PRO A 18 18.47 -43.04 -61.69
N ALA A 19 17.42 -43.32 -61.06
CA ALA A 19 16.76 -42.34 -60.20
C ALA A 19 17.72 -41.97 -59.07
N GLN A 20 18.54 -40.96 -59.29
CA GLN A 20 19.40 -40.34 -58.25
C GLN A 20 18.66 -39.25 -57.45
N ALA A 21 17.35 -39.43 -57.27
CA ALA A 21 16.52 -38.44 -56.55
C ALA A 21 16.57 -38.62 -55.03
N GLY A 22 17.28 -39.60 -54.46
CA GLY A 22 17.14 -39.90 -53.05
C GLY A 22 18.20 -39.36 -52.10
N LEU A 23 19.38 -38.97 -52.58
CA LEU A 23 20.51 -38.64 -51.67
C LEU A 23 20.57 -37.14 -51.26
N PHE A 24 20.07 -36.24 -52.07
CA PHE A 24 20.04 -34.80 -51.76
C PHE A 24 18.76 -34.41 -51.03
N ASP A 25 17.65 -35.08 -51.31
CA ASP A 25 16.36 -34.86 -50.66
C ASP A 25 16.39 -35.30 -49.19
N ASP A 26 17.08 -36.39 -48.89
CA ASP A 26 17.22 -36.89 -47.48
C ASP A 26 18.13 -35.95 -46.63
N ALA A 27 19.15 -35.32 -47.21
CA ALA A 27 19.99 -34.35 -46.51
C ALA A 27 19.23 -33.03 -46.20
N GLU A 28 18.41 -32.56 -47.13
CA GLU A 28 17.59 -31.36 -46.96
C GLU A 28 16.47 -31.61 -45.93
N ALA A 29 15.79 -32.76 -46.02
CA ALA A 29 14.79 -33.17 -45.07
C ALA A 29 15.36 -33.26 -43.62
N ARG A 30 16.57 -33.79 -43.47
CA ARG A 30 17.26 -33.86 -42.17
C ARG A 30 17.61 -32.48 -41.62
N ARG A 31 18.02 -31.53 -42.46
CA ARG A 31 18.25 -30.14 -42.05
C ARG A 31 16.96 -29.49 -41.59
N GLN A 32 15.89 -29.58 -42.36
CA GLN A 32 14.57 -29.05 -41.99
C GLN A 32 14.04 -29.64 -40.66
N ILE A 33 14.21 -30.95 -40.46
CA ILE A 33 13.86 -31.60 -39.18
C ILE A 33 14.67 -31.01 -38.03
N THR A 34 15.97 -30.78 -38.22
CA THR A 34 16.83 -30.20 -37.17
C THR A 34 16.42 -28.77 -36.86
N ASP A 35 16.16 -27.95 -37.90
CA ASP A 35 15.72 -26.56 -37.76
C ASP A 35 14.35 -26.46 -37.06
N ILE A 36 13.38 -27.31 -37.44
CA ILE A 36 12.08 -27.40 -36.80
C ILE A 36 12.23 -27.84 -35.32
N ARG A 37 13.11 -28.81 -35.04
CA ARG A 37 13.36 -29.26 -33.68
C ARG A 37 13.92 -28.12 -32.82
N GLN A 38 14.89 -27.39 -33.36
CA GLN A 38 15.51 -26.25 -32.65
C GLN A 38 14.51 -25.11 -32.41
N ASP A 39 13.66 -24.80 -33.41
CA ASP A 39 12.56 -23.82 -33.23
C ASP A 39 11.54 -24.26 -32.20
N LEU A 40 11.13 -25.54 -32.20
CA LEU A 40 10.23 -26.10 -31.22
C LEU A 40 10.82 -26.09 -29.80
N GLU A 41 12.09 -26.47 -29.65
CA GLU A 41 12.80 -26.41 -28.37
C GLU A 41 12.84 -24.97 -27.82
N GLY A 42 13.17 -23.99 -28.69
CA GLY A 42 13.17 -22.57 -28.35
C GLY A 42 11.80 -22.03 -27.93
N ARG A 43 10.75 -22.44 -28.66
CA ARG A 43 9.35 -22.07 -28.31
C ARG A 43 8.91 -22.73 -27.01
N LEU A 44 9.29 -23.98 -26.77
CA LEU A 44 8.97 -24.70 -25.54
C LEU A 44 9.62 -24.03 -24.32
N GLU A 45 10.90 -23.66 -24.47
CA GLU A 45 11.63 -22.93 -23.43
C GLU A 45 11.00 -21.55 -23.13
N THR A 46 10.66 -20.79 -24.15
CA THR A 46 9.99 -19.50 -24.03
C THR A 46 8.63 -19.65 -23.36
N THR A 47 7.84 -20.65 -23.76
CA THR A 47 6.53 -20.92 -23.18
C THR A 47 6.66 -21.35 -21.71
N SER A 48 7.63 -22.21 -21.40
CA SER A 48 7.90 -22.66 -20.03
C SER A 48 8.30 -21.50 -19.12
N ARG A 49 9.18 -20.60 -19.59
CA ARG A 49 9.55 -19.36 -18.86
C ARG A 49 8.33 -18.46 -18.64
N GLY A 50 7.51 -18.27 -19.68
CA GLY A 50 6.27 -17.49 -19.56
C GLY A 50 5.29 -18.09 -18.56
N GLN A 51 5.15 -19.42 -18.50
CA GLN A 51 4.32 -20.09 -17.50
C GLN A 51 4.83 -19.90 -16.06
N LEU A 52 6.14 -19.98 -15.84
CA LEU A 52 6.76 -19.71 -14.54
C LEU A 52 6.55 -18.25 -14.11
N GLU A 53 6.70 -17.31 -15.02
CA GLU A 53 6.43 -15.90 -14.76
C GLU A 53 4.98 -15.64 -14.39
N LEU A 54 4.03 -16.21 -15.15
CA LEU A 54 2.60 -16.14 -14.81
C LEU A 54 2.26 -16.79 -13.47
N ALA A 55 2.91 -17.90 -13.13
CA ALA A 55 2.72 -18.56 -11.83
C ALA A 55 3.22 -17.64 -10.68
N ASN A 56 4.39 -17.02 -10.83
CA ASN A 56 4.92 -16.07 -9.87
C ASN A 56 4.03 -14.84 -9.70
N GLN A 57 3.54 -14.27 -10.82
CA GLN A 57 2.60 -13.13 -10.76
C GLN A 57 1.28 -13.52 -10.08
N ASN A 58 0.75 -14.72 -10.34
CA ASN A 58 -0.44 -15.22 -9.65
C ASN A 58 -0.21 -15.36 -8.14
N GLU A 59 0.95 -15.84 -7.72
CA GLU A 59 1.31 -15.94 -6.30
C GLU A 59 1.40 -14.55 -5.65
N GLN A 60 2.02 -13.58 -6.32
CA GLN A 60 2.09 -12.19 -5.86
C GLN A 60 0.70 -11.56 -5.74
N LEU A 61 -0.18 -11.73 -6.74
CA LEU A 61 -1.55 -11.22 -6.70
C LEU A 61 -2.36 -11.86 -5.57
N ARG A 62 -2.19 -13.15 -5.32
CA ARG A 62 -2.84 -13.83 -4.18
C ARG A 62 -2.36 -13.29 -2.84
N ALA A 63 -1.06 -13.09 -2.69
CA ALA A 63 -0.48 -12.52 -1.48
C ALA A 63 -0.97 -11.06 -1.25
N GLU A 64 -1.05 -10.26 -2.31
CA GLU A 64 -1.58 -8.91 -2.24
C GLU A 64 -3.07 -8.88 -1.90
N THR A 65 -3.86 -9.78 -2.49
CA THR A 65 -5.28 -9.93 -2.18
C THR A 65 -5.49 -10.34 -0.72
N ALA A 66 -4.68 -11.26 -0.19
CA ALA A 66 -4.74 -11.66 1.21
C ALA A 66 -4.39 -10.48 2.14
N ARG A 67 -3.36 -9.69 1.80
CA ARG A 67 -2.98 -8.49 2.53
C ARG A 67 -4.10 -7.44 2.54
N LEU A 68 -4.71 -7.18 1.39
CA LEU A 68 -5.82 -6.22 1.29
C LEU A 68 -7.04 -6.67 2.10
N ARG A 69 -7.37 -7.97 2.09
CA ARG A 69 -8.44 -8.52 2.94
C ARG A 69 -8.15 -8.30 4.42
N GLY A 70 -6.93 -8.57 4.88
CA GLY A 70 -6.52 -8.28 6.26
C GLY A 70 -6.65 -6.79 6.62
N GLN A 71 -6.31 -5.88 5.71
CA GLN A 71 -6.52 -4.44 5.92
C GLN A 71 -8.00 -4.06 6.00
N ILE A 72 -8.85 -4.67 5.16
CA ILE A 72 -10.30 -4.45 5.20
C ILE A 72 -10.88 -4.94 6.54
N GLU A 73 -10.45 -6.10 7.04
CA GLU A 73 -10.88 -6.62 8.33
C GLU A 73 -10.48 -5.69 9.49
N LEU A 74 -9.23 -5.18 9.47
CA LEU A 74 -8.77 -4.20 10.46
C LEU A 74 -9.60 -2.92 10.42
N LEU A 75 -9.82 -2.36 9.22
CA LEU A 75 -10.64 -1.15 9.05
C LEU A 75 -12.11 -1.39 9.46
N THR A 76 -12.65 -2.56 9.17
CA THR A 76 -14.02 -2.93 9.58
C THR A 76 -14.13 -2.99 11.11
N ASN A 77 -13.15 -3.58 11.81
CA ASN A 77 -13.10 -3.60 13.26
C ASN A 77 -12.94 -2.19 13.87
N GLU A 78 -12.14 -1.33 13.20
CA GLU A 78 -11.98 0.06 13.64
C GLU A 78 -13.27 0.85 13.48
N VAL A 79 -13.98 0.70 12.37
CA VAL A 79 -15.31 1.29 12.15
C VAL A 79 -16.32 0.79 13.16
N GLU A 80 -16.32 -0.49 13.50
CA GLU A 80 -17.22 -1.05 14.53
C GLU A 80 -16.90 -0.48 15.93
N THR A 81 -15.61 -0.36 16.26
CA THR A 81 -15.16 0.28 17.49
C THR A 81 -15.56 1.75 17.57
N LEU A 82 -15.44 2.49 16.45
CA LEU A 82 -15.88 3.88 16.38
C LEU A 82 -17.39 4.00 16.53
N LYS A 83 -18.17 3.12 15.90
CA LYS A 83 -19.63 3.07 16.08
C LYS A 83 -20.02 2.76 17.52
N GLN A 84 -19.30 1.87 18.19
CA GLN A 84 -19.55 1.57 19.59
C GLN A 84 -19.26 2.78 20.47
N ARG A 85 -18.10 3.43 20.30
CA ARG A 85 -17.78 4.68 21.02
C ARG A 85 -18.80 5.78 20.76
N GLN A 86 -19.30 5.89 19.54
CA GLN A 86 -20.36 6.84 19.20
C GLN A 86 -21.66 6.53 19.94
N ARG A 87 -22.06 5.26 20.07
CA ARG A 87 -23.23 4.85 20.85
C ARG A 87 -23.04 5.15 22.32
N ASP A 88 -21.88 4.78 22.88
CA ASP A 88 -21.55 5.01 24.29
C ASP A 88 -21.59 6.51 24.60
N PHE A 89 -21.12 7.33 23.66
CA PHE A 89 -21.19 8.77 23.72
C PHE A 89 -22.63 9.30 23.74
N TYR A 90 -23.52 8.78 22.87
CA TYR A 90 -24.95 9.18 22.89
C TYR A 90 -25.63 8.77 24.20
N VAL A 91 -25.27 7.62 24.77
CA VAL A 91 -25.81 7.17 26.10
C VAL A 91 -25.30 8.06 27.22
N ASP A 92 -24.02 8.48 27.20
CA ASP A 92 -23.46 9.42 28.16
C ASP A 92 -24.15 10.79 28.08
N LEU A 93 -24.34 11.28 26.83
CA LEU A 93 -25.04 12.54 26.56
C LEU A 93 -26.49 12.53 27.10
N ASP A 94 -27.24 11.45 26.82
CA ASP A 94 -28.63 11.28 27.32
C ASP A 94 -28.65 11.24 28.84
N THR A 95 -27.68 10.55 29.43
CA THR A 95 -27.55 10.47 30.91
C THR A 95 -27.26 11.83 31.53
N ARG A 96 -26.35 12.61 30.91
CA ARG A 96 -26.00 13.98 31.36
C ARG A 96 -27.15 14.97 31.14
N LEU A 97 -27.86 14.85 30.01
CA LEU A 97 -29.04 15.66 29.74
C LEU A 97 -30.13 15.42 30.79
N ARG A 98 -30.40 14.16 31.13
CA ARG A 98 -31.36 13.79 32.22
C ARG A 98 -30.90 14.29 33.57
N GLN A 99 -29.58 14.28 33.86
CA GLN A 99 -29.05 14.85 35.10
C GLN A 99 -29.22 16.37 35.16
N MET A 100 -29.06 17.08 34.05
CA MET A 100 -29.32 18.53 33.97
C MET A 100 -30.81 18.84 34.13
N GLU A 101 -31.68 18.04 33.51
CA GLU A 101 -33.15 18.20 33.69
C GLU A 101 -33.63 17.90 35.11
N SER A 102 -32.93 17.02 35.83
CA SER A 102 -33.25 16.65 37.23
C SER A 102 -32.70 17.62 38.28
N GLY A 103 -32.01 18.71 37.87
CA GLY A 103 -31.54 19.78 38.74
C GLY A 103 -30.37 19.41 39.68
N ALA A 104 -29.65 18.31 39.44
CA ALA A 104 -28.45 17.95 40.17
C ALA A 104 -27.23 18.75 39.68
N PRO A 105 -26.41 19.35 40.59
CA PRO A 105 -25.26 20.12 40.17
C PRO A 105 -24.22 19.20 39.47
N PRO A 106 -23.66 19.61 38.31
CA PRO A 106 -22.65 18.81 37.65
C PRO A 106 -21.38 18.77 38.49
N ALA A 107 -20.87 17.56 38.73
CA ALA A 107 -19.51 17.38 39.22
C ALA A 107 -18.54 18.06 38.28
N ALA A 108 -17.67 18.94 38.82
CA ALA A 108 -16.77 19.79 38.09
C ALA A 108 -15.82 18.99 37.17
N ALA A 109 -16.18 18.94 35.88
CA ALA A 109 -15.26 18.62 34.79
C ALA A 109 -15.19 19.87 33.93
N GLY A 110 -13.97 20.29 33.62
CA GLY A 110 -13.69 21.55 32.96
C GLY A 110 -14.49 21.76 31.66
N ALA A 111 -14.76 23.03 31.39
CA ALA A 111 -15.58 23.61 30.31
C ALA A 111 -16.00 22.62 29.21
N SER A 112 -17.26 22.16 29.28
CA SER A 112 -17.83 21.26 28.28
C SER A 112 -18.10 22.03 27.01
N ALA A 113 -17.15 21.97 26.09
CA ALA A 113 -17.41 22.19 24.68
C ALA A 113 -18.44 21.14 24.25
N ASP A 114 -19.43 21.56 23.47
CA ASP A 114 -20.41 20.67 22.86
C ASP A 114 -19.68 19.56 22.07
N PRO A 115 -19.78 18.28 22.45
CA PRO A 115 -19.04 17.21 21.81
C PRO A 115 -19.40 17.00 20.34
N ALA A 116 -20.62 17.39 19.95
CA ALA A 116 -21.04 17.39 18.54
C ALA A 116 -20.33 18.51 17.76
N ALA A 117 -20.15 19.68 18.36
CA ALA A 117 -19.38 20.77 17.77
C ALA A 117 -17.89 20.42 17.68
N GLU A 118 -17.32 19.76 18.72
CA GLU A 118 -15.93 19.28 18.69
C GLU A 118 -15.69 18.30 17.54
N SER A 119 -16.56 17.30 17.35
CA SER A 119 -16.47 16.34 16.25
C SER A 119 -16.59 17.02 14.89
N ALA A 120 -17.58 17.92 14.72
CA ALA A 120 -17.82 18.60 13.46
C ALA A 120 -16.62 19.48 13.03
N GLU A 121 -16.02 20.21 13.95
CA GLU A 121 -14.84 21.05 13.67
C GLU A 121 -13.59 20.20 13.36
N TYR A 122 -13.40 19.10 14.08
CA TYR A 122 -12.34 18.17 13.79
C TYR A 122 -12.48 17.53 12.38
N GLU A 123 -13.69 17.09 12.03
CA GLU A 123 -14.00 16.55 10.70
C GLU A 123 -13.81 17.60 9.58
N ALA A 124 -14.21 18.85 9.82
CA ALA A 124 -13.98 19.92 8.87
C ALA A 124 -12.50 20.15 8.58
N ALA A 125 -11.65 20.13 9.61
CA ALA A 125 -10.20 20.21 9.46
C ALA A 125 -9.60 19.00 8.71
N LEU A 126 -10.10 17.78 8.99
CA LEU A 126 -9.70 16.57 8.26
C LEU A 126 -10.07 16.63 6.78
N ASN A 127 -11.23 17.17 6.45
CA ASN A 127 -11.68 17.32 5.06
C ASN A 127 -10.77 18.26 4.28
N LEU A 128 -10.35 19.39 4.87
CA LEU A 128 -9.34 20.27 4.26
C LEU A 128 -8.02 19.52 3.97
N LEU A 129 -7.61 18.64 4.87
CA LEU A 129 -6.40 17.82 4.68
C LEU A 129 -6.59 16.82 3.52
N LYS A 130 -7.73 16.15 3.44
CA LYS A 130 -8.10 15.23 2.34
C LYS A 130 -8.13 15.94 0.99
N ASP A 131 -8.61 17.18 0.97
CA ASP A 131 -8.66 18.03 -0.22
C ASP A 131 -7.28 18.56 -0.65
N GLY A 132 -6.22 18.23 0.09
CA GLY A 132 -4.86 18.70 -0.18
C GLY A 132 -4.60 20.16 0.22
N LYS A 133 -5.55 20.80 0.92
CA LYS A 133 -5.45 22.18 1.41
C LYS A 133 -4.65 22.25 2.72
N HIS A 134 -3.37 21.86 2.63
CA HIS A 134 -2.55 21.59 3.82
C HIS A 134 -2.38 22.80 4.77
N ARG A 135 -2.22 24.02 4.23
CA ARG A 135 -2.10 25.23 5.08
C ARG A 135 -3.41 25.58 5.77
N GLU A 136 -4.52 25.45 5.04
CA GLU A 136 -5.86 25.68 5.58
C GLU A 136 -6.18 24.63 6.66
N ALA A 137 -5.84 23.37 6.42
CA ALA A 137 -5.99 22.29 7.38
C ALA A 137 -5.19 22.57 8.66
N LEU A 138 -3.93 22.97 8.54
CA LEU A 138 -3.11 23.35 9.70
C LEU A 138 -3.77 24.46 10.51
N THR A 139 -4.21 25.54 9.85
CA THR A 139 -4.91 26.66 10.51
C THR A 139 -6.20 26.21 11.19
N ALA A 140 -6.97 25.31 10.56
CA ALA A 140 -8.20 24.78 11.12
C ALA A 140 -7.94 23.90 12.35
N PHE A 141 -6.91 23.03 12.30
CA PHE A 141 -6.49 22.24 13.48
C PHE A 141 -5.96 23.12 14.61
N ASP A 142 -5.20 24.16 14.32
CA ASP A 142 -4.74 25.11 15.35
C ASP A 142 -5.91 25.83 16.03
N ALA A 143 -6.88 26.27 15.26
CA ALA A 143 -8.10 26.89 15.79
C ALA A 143 -8.91 25.88 16.63
N PHE A 144 -9.02 24.65 16.18
CA PHE A 144 -9.64 23.54 16.92
C PHE A 144 -8.92 23.31 18.27
N LEU A 145 -7.60 23.19 18.27
CA LEU A 145 -6.78 22.93 19.45
C LEU A 145 -6.79 24.11 20.45
N ALA A 146 -6.97 25.34 19.96
CA ALA A 146 -7.16 26.50 20.82
C ALA A 146 -8.50 26.45 21.57
N ARG A 147 -9.55 25.91 20.93
CA ARG A 147 -10.89 25.77 21.51
C ARG A 147 -11.03 24.52 22.38
N TYR A 148 -10.40 23.41 21.95
CA TYR A 148 -10.49 22.09 22.59
C TYR A 148 -9.09 21.55 22.98
N PRO A 149 -8.36 22.19 23.92
CA PRO A 149 -6.96 21.82 24.21
C PRO A 149 -6.79 20.44 24.86
N THR A 150 -7.85 19.90 25.45
CA THR A 150 -7.89 18.61 26.16
C THR A 150 -9.10 17.76 25.77
N GLY A 151 -9.73 18.05 24.64
CA GLY A 151 -10.86 17.31 24.11
C GLY A 151 -10.47 15.90 23.63
N ASN A 152 -11.49 15.10 23.35
CA ASN A 152 -11.28 13.71 22.93
C ASN A 152 -10.47 13.56 21.63
N PHE A 153 -10.51 14.57 20.77
CA PHE A 153 -9.79 14.57 19.49
C PHE A 153 -8.45 15.32 19.55
N SER A 154 -8.05 15.88 20.71
CA SER A 154 -6.85 16.73 20.80
C SER A 154 -5.56 16.01 20.38
N ALA A 155 -5.35 14.76 20.79
CA ALA A 155 -4.20 13.97 20.38
C ALA A 155 -4.17 13.75 18.86
N GLY A 156 -5.31 13.36 18.29
CA GLY A 156 -5.48 13.21 16.84
C GLY A 156 -5.31 14.52 16.08
N ALA A 157 -5.87 15.62 16.61
CA ALA A 157 -5.75 16.94 16.01
C ALA A 157 -4.29 17.43 15.95
N HIS A 158 -3.52 17.27 17.02
CA HIS A 158 -2.07 17.54 16.99
C HIS A 158 -1.33 16.65 15.98
N PHE A 159 -1.65 15.36 15.91
CA PHE A 159 -1.04 14.46 14.92
C PHE A 159 -1.34 14.92 13.49
N TRP A 160 -2.58 15.23 13.15
CA TRP A 160 -2.97 15.67 11.81
C TRP A 160 -2.48 17.09 11.49
N ALA A 161 -2.44 18.00 12.48
CA ALA A 161 -1.79 19.30 12.34
C ALA A 161 -0.30 19.16 11.98
N GLY A 162 0.40 18.24 12.64
CA GLY A 162 1.79 17.91 12.33
C GLY A 162 1.97 17.41 10.90
N ASN A 163 1.08 16.53 10.44
CA ASN A 163 1.10 16.04 9.05
C ASN A 163 0.77 17.17 8.05
N ALA A 164 -0.24 18.00 8.33
CA ALA A 164 -0.58 19.16 7.50
C ALA A 164 0.60 20.14 7.38
N ALA A 165 1.26 20.43 8.48
CA ALA A 165 2.44 21.28 8.54
C ALA A 165 3.61 20.71 7.73
N LEU A 166 3.89 19.40 7.82
CA LEU A 166 4.90 18.73 7.00
C LEU A 166 4.62 18.89 5.50
N GLN A 167 3.39 18.67 5.09
CA GLN A 167 2.98 18.81 3.68
C GLN A 167 3.01 20.28 3.22
N ALA A 168 2.69 21.21 4.13
CA ALA A 168 2.83 22.65 3.90
C ALA A 168 4.28 23.16 3.94
N LYS A 169 5.25 22.26 4.25
CA LYS A 169 6.68 22.54 4.44
C LYS A 169 6.99 23.46 5.65
N ASP A 170 6.06 23.54 6.60
CA ASP A 170 6.30 24.18 7.90
C ASP A 170 6.81 23.14 8.90
N ILE A 171 8.13 22.89 8.82
CA ILE A 171 8.75 21.84 9.62
C ILE A 171 8.77 22.18 11.11
N ASN A 172 8.84 23.47 11.46
CA ASN A 172 8.81 23.90 12.85
C ASN A 172 7.44 23.62 13.51
N ALA A 173 6.37 23.96 12.83
CA ALA A 173 5.01 23.63 13.29
C ALA A 173 4.82 22.12 13.39
N ALA A 174 5.25 21.35 12.38
CA ALA A 174 5.17 19.90 12.38
C ALA A 174 5.87 19.29 13.60
N THR A 175 7.11 19.67 13.85
CA THR A 175 7.91 19.22 15.00
C THR A 175 7.18 19.48 16.31
N LYS A 176 6.70 20.71 16.52
CA LYS A 176 5.99 21.12 17.73
C LYS A 176 4.73 20.30 17.97
N HIS A 177 3.94 20.04 16.94
CA HIS A 177 2.73 19.25 17.06
C HIS A 177 3.03 17.79 17.40
N PHE A 178 3.99 17.14 16.72
CA PHE A 178 4.36 15.76 17.03
C PHE A 178 4.97 15.62 18.43
N GLU A 179 5.83 16.54 18.86
CA GLU A 179 6.37 16.56 20.22
C GLU A 179 5.26 16.73 21.26
N THR A 180 4.24 17.53 20.96
CA THR A 180 3.10 17.72 21.86
C THR A 180 2.34 16.41 22.05
N VAL A 181 2.11 15.62 20.98
CA VAL A 181 1.52 14.29 21.08
C VAL A 181 2.35 13.38 21.98
N LEU A 182 3.66 13.32 21.74
CA LEU A 182 4.56 12.42 22.46
C LEU A 182 4.69 12.78 23.95
N ASN A 183 4.56 14.05 24.29
CA ASN A 183 4.66 14.54 25.66
C ASN A 183 3.37 14.42 26.45
N LYS A 184 2.22 14.75 25.82
CA LYS A 184 0.92 14.78 26.51
C LYS A 184 0.18 13.46 26.41
N TRP A 185 0.29 12.74 25.30
CA TRP A 185 -0.46 11.51 25.00
C TRP A 185 0.43 10.35 24.53
N PRO A 186 1.47 9.99 25.29
CA PRO A 186 2.45 8.99 24.88
C PRO A 186 1.88 7.57 24.71
N ASN A 187 0.72 7.30 25.27
CA ASN A 187 0.07 5.99 25.22
C ASN A 187 -1.11 5.93 24.24
N GLU A 188 -1.41 7.03 23.56
CA GLU A 188 -2.44 7.06 22.53
C GLU A 188 -1.98 6.35 21.24
N ASN A 189 -2.95 5.81 20.51
CA ASN A 189 -2.67 5.05 19.27
C ASN A 189 -1.91 5.86 18.21
N VAL A 190 -2.01 7.19 18.23
CA VAL A 190 -1.31 8.08 17.30
C VAL A 190 0.13 8.39 17.70
N ALA A 191 0.55 8.06 18.93
CA ALA A 191 1.89 8.39 19.42
C ALA A 191 3.03 7.73 18.62
N PRO A 192 2.96 6.45 18.23
CA PRO A 192 3.99 5.84 17.37
C PRO A 192 4.12 6.54 16.00
N ASP A 193 2.99 6.91 15.40
CA ASP A 193 2.96 7.59 14.11
C ASP A 193 3.44 9.04 14.23
N ALA A 194 3.12 9.72 15.33
CA ALA A 194 3.67 11.04 15.64
C ALA A 194 5.20 11.00 15.80
N MET A 195 5.74 9.94 16.43
CA MET A 195 7.19 9.76 16.55
C MET A 195 7.86 9.51 15.19
N LEU A 196 7.21 8.77 14.29
CA LEU A 196 7.66 8.61 12.91
C LEU A 196 7.58 9.95 12.14
N GLY A 197 6.51 10.74 12.35
CA GLY A 197 6.35 12.09 11.81
C GLY A 197 7.45 13.04 12.29
N LEU A 198 7.82 12.97 13.57
CA LEU A 198 8.93 13.73 14.14
C LEU A 198 10.27 13.38 13.46
N ALA A 199 10.54 12.08 13.27
CA ALA A 199 11.74 11.64 12.54
C ALA A 199 11.75 12.13 11.09
N ASN A 200 10.59 12.19 10.42
CA ASN A 200 10.46 12.77 9.08
C ASN A 200 10.75 14.28 9.08
N SER A 201 10.27 15.01 10.08
CA SER A 201 10.53 16.44 10.25
C SER A 201 12.03 16.71 10.39
N GLN A 202 12.70 15.95 11.26
CA GLN A 202 14.15 16.02 11.49
C GLN A 202 14.94 15.71 10.21
N GLN A 203 14.53 14.69 9.46
CA GLN A 203 15.14 14.35 8.17
C GLN A 203 14.97 15.49 7.14
N SER A 204 13.81 16.15 7.13
CA SER A 204 13.50 17.23 6.19
C SER A 204 14.35 18.48 6.39
N ILE A 205 14.83 18.74 7.60
CA ILE A 205 15.80 19.83 7.89
C ILE A 205 17.26 19.38 7.76
N GLY A 206 17.52 18.14 7.32
CA GLY A 206 18.87 17.59 7.15
C GLY A 206 19.48 17.01 8.42
N ASP A 207 18.79 16.99 9.56
CA ASP A 207 19.28 16.39 10.79
C ASP A 207 19.06 14.86 10.79
N ALA A 208 19.80 14.19 9.91
CA ALA A 208 19.76 12.74 9.77
C ALA A 208 20.19 12.00 11.05
N ALA A 209 21.07 12.60 11.85
CA ALA A 209 21.56 11.99 13.07
C ALA A 209 20.48 11.92 14.14
N THR A 210 19.73 13.00 14.35
CA THR A 210 18.60 13.03 15.29
C THR A 210 17.44 12.19 14.77
N SER A 211 17.11 12.28 13.48
CA SER A 211 16.08 11.42 12.85
C SER A 211 16.37 9.93 13.12
N ARG A 212 17.61 9.49 12.94
CA ARG A 212 18.01 8.11 13.21
C ARG A 212 17.81 7.71 14.67
N ARG A 213 18.19 8.58 15.62
CA ARG A 213 17.95 8.36 17.05
C ARG A 213 16.46 8.27 17.37
N THR A 214 15.65 9.14 16.79
CA THR A 214 14.18 9.11 16.96
C THR A 214 13.59 7.80 16.41
N LEU A 215 14.05 7.31 15.25
CA LEU A 215 13.62 6.02 14.71
C LEU A 215 14.03 4.83 15.60
N GLN A 216 15.23 4.87 16.21
CA GLN A 216 15.67 3.84 17.17
C GLN A 216 14.77 3.83 18.40
N ALA A 217 14.56 5.01 19.02
CA ALA A 217 13.66 5.15 20.16
C ALA A 217 12.22 4.73 19.85
N LEU A 218 11.73 4.95 18.62
CA LEU A 218 10.43 4.45 18.17
C LEU A 218 10.35 2.92 18.21
N THR A 219 11.39 2.22 17.75
CA THR A 219 11.42 0.75 17.77
C THR A 219 11.51 0.16 19.18
N GLU A 220 12.08 0.89 20.12
CA GLU A 220 12.20 0.51 21.53
C GLU A 220 10.92 0.78 22.30
N ARG A 221 10.34 1.97 22.11
CA ARG A 221 9.16 2.42 22.87
C ARG A 221 7.86 1.78 22.39
N TYR A 222 7.72 1.57 21.07
CA TYR A 222 6.49 1.06 20.46
C TYR A 222 6.76 -0.15 19.55
N PRO A 223 7.39 -1.23 20.04
CA PRO A 223 7.97 -2.31 19.23
C PRO A 223 6.95 -3.04 18.34
N GLN A 224 5.67 -3.01 18.70
CA GLN A 224 4.58 -3.71 18.00
C GLN A 224 3.83 -2.82 17.02
N SER A 225 4.14 -1.51 16.96
CA SER A 225 3.46 -0.60 16.06
C SER A 225 3.89 -0.75 14.60
N ASN A 226 2.99 -0.42 13.67
CA ASN A 226 3.32 -0.34 12.25
C ASN A 226 4.43 0.71 11.99
N ALA A 227 4.41 1.83 12.71
CA ALA A 227 5.44 2.85 12.65
C ALA A 227 6.82 2.29 13.01
N ALA A 228 6.92 1.41 14.03
CA ALA A 228 8.18 0.76 14.40
C ALA A 228 8.68 -0.21 13.31
N GLN A 229 7.81 -0.87 12.58
CA GLN A 229 8.20 -1.70 11.43
C GLN A 229 8.82 -0.84 10.31
N VAL A 230 8.20 0.29 10.00
CA VAL A 230 8.74 1.27 9.05
C VAL A 230 10.10 1.80 9.53
N ALA A 231 10.23 2.11 10.82
CA ALA A 231 11.48 2.58 11.41
C ALA A 231 12.60 1.52 11.28
N LYS A 232 12.33 0.25 11.58
CA LYS A 232 13.28 -0.87 11.41
C LYS A 232 13.76 -1.00 9.95
N GLN A 233 12.84 -0.90 8.98
CA GLN A 233 13.18 -0.94 7.55
C GLN A 233 14.10 0.22 7.15
N ARG A 234 13.84 1.43 7.65
CA ARG A 234 14.66 2.61 7.34
C ARG A 234 16.05 2.53 8.00
N LEU A 235 16.14 2.02 9.21
CA LEU A 235 17.39 1.84 9.93
C LEU A 235 18.28 0.74 9.32
N GLY A 236 17.68 -0.28 8.68
CA GLY A 236 18.37 -1.36 8.01
C GLY A 236 18.87 -1.04 6.59
N LYS A 237 18.36 0.01 5.95
CA LYS A 237 18.85 0.50 4.65
C LYS A 237 20.08 1.37 4.90
N ARG A 238 21.29 0.80 4.66
CA ARG A 238 22.57 1.51 4.65
C ARG A 238 22.84 2.10 3.27
#